data_468fd1b53690fcfb7e04e482a0dc122d
#
_entry.id   468fd1b53690fcfb7e04e482a0dc122d
#
_cell.length_a   1.000
_cell.length_b   1.000
_cell.length_c   1.000
_cell.angle_alpha   90.00
_cell.angle_beta   90.00
_cell.angle_gamma   90.00
#
_symmetry.space_group_name_H-M   'P 1'
#
loop_
_entity.id
_entity.type
_entity.pdbx_description
1 polymer ?
#
loop_
_entity_poly.entity_id
_entity_poly.type
_entity_poly.pdbx_seq_one_letter_code
_entity_poly.pdbx_strand_id
1 'polypeptide(L)'
;LFPYTTLFRSELTSAEEYKAAIEHIHHHIRQGDTYQVNYTVQLQQNLTADPFAIYNRLVVEQNAHYNAFIQHDDVSIISISPELFFKKDGDKLTTRPMKGTTNRGLTSETDLAQARWLAQDQKNRSENMMIVDLLRNDMNRISKIGSEDVKSLCQVEQYSTVWQMTSTIETQLLTNRSLCDVFQALFPCGSITGAPKIATMEIIKKVEKQPRGVYCGAIGILVPQGPSIFNVAIRTLQMEETKAIYGVGGGITWDSNWESEYEETKQKAAVLYRQNPKFDLISTGRIHQGKLLFLEEHIKRLQESSRYFDYPFNAEKAHYQV
;
A
#
# COMPACT_ATOMS: atom_id res chain seq x y z
N LEU A 1 -9.88 -8.82 -24.48
CA LEU A 1 -9.71 -10.14 -23.86
C LEU A 1 -8.21 -10.38 -23.73
N PHE A 2 -7.66 -10.20 -22.53
CA PHE A 2 -6.27 -10.57 -22.26
C PHE A 2 -6.18 -12.10 -22.19
N PRO A 3 -5.17 -12.73 -22.81
CA PRO A 3 -4.93 -14.14 -22.59
C PRO A 3 -4.56 -14.38 -21.13
N TYR A 4 -5.27 -15.26 -20.50
CA TYR A 4 -5.35 -15.52 -19.05
C TYR A 4 -4.08 -16.05 -18.38
N THR A 5 -2.92 -16.09 -19.00
CA THR A 5 -1.90 -17.01 -18.49
C THR A 5 -0.49 -16.48 -18.28
N THR A 6 -0.11 -15.23 -18.58
CA THR A 6 1.32 -14.90 -18.47
C THR A 6 1.66 -13.42 -18.35
N LEU A 7 1.16 -12.73 -17.33
CA LEU A 7 1.64 -11.40 -17.01
C LEU A 7 2.82 -11.52 -16.02
N PHE A 8 3.98 -11.00 -16.38
CA PHE A 8 5.22 -10.96 -15.59
C PHE A 8 5.87 -12.33 -15.26
N ARG A 9 6.41 -13.01 -16.25
CA ARG A 9 7.17 -14.26 -16.10
C ARG A 9 8.67 -14.10 -15.87
N SER A 10 9.26 -12.97 -16.15
CA SER A 10 10.69 -12.79 -15.95
C SER A 10 10.97 -11.99 -14.69
N GLU A 11 11.25 -12.70 -13.62
CA GLU A 11 11.95 -12.14 -12.49
C GLU A 11 13.38 -11.80 -12.93
N LEU A 12 13.80 -10.54 -12.74
CA LEU A 12 15.17 -10.12 -13.01
C LEU A 12 16.14 -10.59 -11.91
N THR A 13 15.61 -11.23 -10.84
CA THR A 13 16.38 -11.69 -9.68
C THR A 13 15.99 -13.14 -9.38
N SER A 14 16.95 -14.05 -9.44
CA SER A 14 16.71 -15.45 -9.08
C SER A 14 16.54 -15.65 -7.56
N ALA A 15 16.00 -16.80 -7.16
CA ALA A 15 15.85 -17.14 -5.74
C ALA A 15 17.19 -17.14 -4.99
N GLU A 16 18.27 -17.63 -5.64
CA GLU A 16 19.62 -17.66 -5.09
C GLU A 16 20.17 -16.24 -4.90
N GLU A 17 19.94 -15.36 -5.87
CA GLU A 17 20.35 -13.95 -5.77
C GLU A 17 19.55 -13.21 -4.69
N TYR A 18 18.26 -13.49 -4.58
CA TYR A 18 17.42 -12.93 -3.52
C TYR A 18 17.91 -13.37 -2.15
N LYS A 19 18.17 -14.67 -1.97
CA LYS A 19 18.74 -15.22 -0.74
C LYS A 19 20.06 -14.55 -0.36
N ALA A 20 21.00 -14.44 -1.31
CA ALA A 20 22.29 -13.80 -1.07
C ALA A 20 22.13 -12.33 -0.64
N ALA A 21 21.17 -11.59 -1.22
CA ALA A 21 20.88 -10.22 -0.81
C ALA A 21 20.33 -10.16 0.63
N ILE A 22 19.43 -11.06 1.00
CA ILE A 22 18.90 -11.14 2.38
C ILE A 22 20.00 -11.47 3.38
N GLU A 23 20.88 -12.43 3.06
CA GLU A 23 22.03 -12.77 3.93
C GLU A 23 22.98 -11.57 4.11
N HIS A 24 23.21 -10.79 3.05
CA HIS A 24 24.01 -9.56 3.13
C HIS A 24 23.32 -8.49 4.00
N ILE A 25 22.01 -8.32 3.88
CA ILE A 25 21.22 -7.41 4.72
C ILE A 25 21.28 -7.86 6.19
N HIS A 26 21.09 -9.14 6.47
CA HIS A 26 21.19 -9.69 7.83
C HIS A 26 22.57 -9.47 8.44
N HIS A 27 23.64 -9.53 7.62
CA HIS A 27 24.99 -9.21 8.10
C HIS A 27 25.06 -7.76 8.61
N HIS A 28 24.53 -6.79 7.86
CA HIS A 28 24.49 -5.37 8.28
C HIS A 28 23.59 -5.14 9.51
N ILE A 29 22.46 -5.83 9.61
CA ILE A 29 21.61 -5.77 10.80
C ILE A 29 22.36 -6.31 12.03
N ARG A 30 23.09 -7.41 11.89
CA ARG A 30 23.91 -8.01 12.96
C ARG A 30 25.03 -7.08 13.42
N GLN A 31 25.63 -6.31 12.51
CA GLN A 31 26.66 -5.33 12.85
C GLN A 31 26.09 -4.05 13.51
N GLY A 32 24.76 -3.89 13.51
CA GLY A 32 24.10 -2.70 14.04
C GLY A 32 24.08 -1.50 13.07
N ASP A 33 24.42 -1.72 11.80
CA ASP A 33 24.43 -0.65 10.78
C ASP A 33 23.03 -0.18 10.44
N THR A 34 22.03 -1.08 10.55
CA THR A 34 20.62 -0.82 10.25
C THR A 34 19.71 -1.73 11.06
N TYR A 35 18.46 -1.32 11.28
CA TYR A 35 17.43 -2.14 11.94
C TYR A 35 16.52 -2.82 10.93
N GLN A 36 16.32 -2.19 9.78
CA GLN A 36 15.47 -2.67 8.71
C GLN A 36 15.97 -2.14 7.37
N VAL A 37 15.88 -2.97 6.34
CA VAL A 37 16.15 -2.59 4.94
C VAL A 37 14.93 -2.94 4.09
N ASN A 38 14.34 -1.97 3.40
CA ASN A 38 13.34 -2.28 2.39
C ASN A 38 14.04 -2.71 1.10
N TYR A 39 14.15 -4.03 0.90
CA TYR A 39 14.78 -4.63 -0.27
C TYR A 39 13.77 -4.82 -1.40
N THR A 40 14.16 -4.47 -2.62
CA THR A 40 13.26 -4.51 -3.78
C THR A 40 13.85 -5.23 -4.97
N VAL A 41 12.97 -5.82 -5.76
CA VAL A 41 13.28 -6.47 -7.03
C VAL A 41 12.34 -5.94 -8.11
N GLN A 42 12.74 -6.11 -9.38
CA GLN A 42 11.94 -5.71 -10.51
C GLN A 42 11.44 -6.91 -11.29
N LEU A 43 10.20 -6.82 -11.71
CA LEU A 43 9.58 -7.71 -12.68
C LEU A 43 9.49 -6.96 -14.00
N GLN A 44 9.82 -7.63 -15.09
CA GLN A 44 9.75 -7.05 -16.42
C GLN A 44 8.98 -7.95 -17.37
N GLN A 45 8.18 -7.32 -18.26
CA GLN A 45 7.46 -8.02 -19.31
C GLN A 45 7.19 -7.10 -20.49
N ASN A 46 7.02 -7.71 -21.68
CA ASN A 46 6.47 -7.01 -22.84
C ASN A 46 4.93 -7.06 -22.80
N LEU A 47 4.30 -5.91 -22.80
CA LEU A 47 2.84 -5.73 -22.84
C LEU A 47 2.46 -4.87 -24.02
N THR A 48 1.50 -5.33 -24.82
CA THR A 48 0.94 -4.59 -25.98
C THR A 48 -0.44 -3.99 -25.65
N ALA A 49 -0.82 -3.97 -24.38
CA ALA A 49 -2.11 -3.48 -23.94
C ALA A 49 -2.12 -1.96 -23.77
N ASP A 50 -3.28 -1.34 -24.00
CA ASP A 50 -3.47 0.09 -23.72
C ASP A 50 -3.22 0.40 -22.23
N PRO A 51 -2.28 1.32 -21.90
CA PRO A 51 -1.94 1.65 -20.53
C PRO A 51 -3.12 2.20 -19.73
N PHE A 52 -4.00 2.99 -20.36
CA PHE A 52 -5.17 3.56 -19.69
C PHE A 52 -6.22 2.48 -19.36
N ALA A 53 -6.37 1.49 -20.22
CA ALA A 53 -7.24 0.34 -19.92
C ALA A 53 -6.71 -0.49 -18.75
N ILE A 54 -5.37 -0.66 -18.64
CA ILE A 54 -4.73 -1.30 -17.47
C ILE A 54 -5.01 -0.48 -16.20
N TYR A 55 -4.82 0.85 -16.25
CA TYR A 55 -5.10 1.73 -15.12
C TYR A 55 -6.54 1.60 -14.62
N ASN A 56 -7.53 1.73 -15.52
CA ASN A 56 -8.94 1.65 -15.16
C ASN A 56 -9.30 0.31 -14.51
N ARG A 57 -8.75 -0.79 -15.01
CA ARG A 57 -8.93 -2.11 -14.42
C ARG A 57 -8.35 -2.16 -13.00
N LEU A 58 -7.10 -1.76 -12.84
CA LEU A 58 -6.41 -1.84 -11.54
C LEU A 58 -7.03 -0.93 -10.48
N VAL A 59 -7.53 0.25 -10.85
CA VAL A 59 -8.25 1.15 -9.91
C VAL A 59 -9.47 0.45 -9.32
N VAL A 60 -10.27 -0.21 -10.17
CA VAL A 60 -11.47 -0.94 -9.72
C VAL A 60 -11.10 -2.14 -8.84
N GLU A 61 -10.03 -2.87 -9.22
CA GLU A 61 -9.61 -4.10 -8.52
C GLU A 61 -8.97 -3.82 -7.15
N GLN A 62 -8.25 -2.69 -7.00
CA GLN A 62 -7.44 -2.43 -5.82
C GLN A 62 -8.08 -1.50 -4.81
N ASN A 63 -9.03 -0.65 -5.23
CA ASN A 63 -9.67 0.36 -4.39
C ASN A 63 -8.68 1.15 -3.52
N ALA A 64 -7.55 1.56 -4.13
CA ALA A 64 -6.52 2.33 -3.43
C ALA A 64 -6.87 3.84 -3.45
N HIS A 65 -6.32 4.60 -2.49
CA HIS A 65 -6.74 6.00 -2.28
C HIS A 65 -5.93 7.03 -3.07
N TYR A 66 -4.70 6.69 -3.50
CA TYR A 66 -3.78 7.65 -4.11
C TYR A 66 -3.35 7.18 -5.49
N ASN A 67 -4.34 7.02 -6.38
CA ASN A 67 -4.12 6.54 -7.73
C ASN A 67 -3.65 7.68 -8.64
N ALA A 68 -2.79 7.35 -9.61
CA ALA A 68 -2.34 8.28 -10.62
C ALA A 68 -2.09 7.57 -11.96
N PHE A 69 -2.47 8.24 -13.04
CA PHE A 69 -2.10 7.86 -14.40
C PHE A 69 -1.38 9.04 -15.04
N ILE A 70 -0.18 8.82 -15.53
CA ILE A 70 0.63 9.84 -16.21
C ILE A 70 1.07 9.22 -17.53
N GLN A 71 0.84 9.94 -18.62
CA GLN A 71 1.31 9.58 -19.95
C GLN A 71 2.00 10.76 -20.57
N HIS A 72 3.21 10.54 -21.05
CA HIS A 72 4.01 11.53 -21.74
C HIS A 72 4.87 10.79 -22.78
N ASP A 73 4.72 11.15 -24.03
CA ASP A 73 5.33 10.47 -25.17
C ASP A 73 5.09 8.94 -25.09
N ASP A 74 6.16 8.17 -25.14
CA ASP A 74 6.11 6.70 -25.11
C ASP A 74 6.11 6.11 -23.69
N VAL A 75 6.13 6.97 -22.64
CA VAL A 75 6.16 6.54 -21.24
C VAL A 75 4.79 6.68 -20.60
N SER A 76 4.31 5.62 -20.00
CA SER A 76 3.10 5.61 -19.17
C SER A 76 3.41 5.11 -17.76
N ILE A 77 2.92 5.84 -16.76
CA ILE A 77 3.04 5.49 -15.34
C ILE A 77 1.65 5.22 -14.79
N ILE A 78 1.45 4.03 -14.29
CA ILE A 78 0.20 3.53 -13.72
C ILE A 78 0.46 3.26 -12.24
N SER A 79 0.02 4.15 -11.36
CA SER A 79 0.22 4.03 -9.91
C SER A 79 -1.11 3.79 -9.21
N ILE A 80 -1.21 2.68 -8.48
CA ILE A 80 -2.38 2.33 -7.66
C ILE A 80 -1.91 2.26 -6.20
N SER A 81 -1.39 3.39 -5.72
CA SER A 81 -0.77 3.44 -4.41
C SER A 81 -1.80 3.57 -3.28
N PRO A 82 -1.71 2.74 -2.24
CA PRO A 82 -2.51 2.90 -1.03
C PRO A 82 -1.91 3.90 -0.04
N GLU A 83 -0.65 4.31 -0.21
CA GLU A 83 0.13 5.00 0.81
C GLU A 83 0.30 6.49 0.51
N LEU A 84 -0.07 7.33 1.47
CA LEU A 84 0.21 8.75 1.45
C LEU A 84 1.65 9.00 1.89
N PHE A 85 2.47 9.55 0.98
CA PHE A 85 3.79 10.04 1.34
C PHE A 85 3.67 11.29 2.19
N PHE A 86 3.06 12.34 1.65
CA PHE A 86 2.64 13.49 2.43
C PHE A 86 1.52 14.29 1.75
N LYS A 87 0.76 15.04 2.58
CA LYS A 87 -0.11 16.13 2.20
C LYS A 87 0.37 17.40 2.88
N LYS A 88 0.67 18.45 2.09
CA LYS A 88 0.94 19.80 2.57
C LYS A 88 -0.26 20.68 2.26
N ASP A 89 -0.84 21.30 3.28
CA ASP A 89 -2.00 22.17 3.18
C ASP A 89 -1.74 23.42 4.01
N GLY A 90 -1.40 24.51 3.33
CA GLY A 90 -0.80 25.66 3.99
C GLY A 90 0.49 25.26 4.70
N ASP A 91 0.57 25.53 6.02
CA ASP A 91 1.70 25.12 6.88
C ASP A 91 1.47 23.75 7.54
N LYS A 92 0.33 23.12 7.32
CA LYS A 92 0.06 21.79 7.86
C LYS A 92 0.68 20.71 6.97
N LEU A 93 1.44 19.80 7.57
CA LEU A 93 2.02 18.64 6.92
C LEU A 93 1.46 17.37 7.56
N THR A 94 0.96 16.45 6.74
CA THR A 94 0.42 15.16 7.17
C THR A 94 1.13 14.05 6.42
N THR A 95 1.54 12.98 7.11
CA THR A 95 2.04 11.72 6.53
C THR A 95 1.20 10.56 7.04
N ARG A 96 1.11 9.48 6.24
CA ARG A 96 0.33 8.30 6.63
C ARG A 96 1.01 7.01 6.19
N PRO A 97 2.03 6.57 6.94
CA PRO A 97 2.74 5.34 6.66
C PRO A 97 1.85 4.10 6.89
N MET A 98 2.17 3.04 6.15
CA MET A 98 1.50 1.75 6.22
C MET A 98 2.53 0.64 6.49
N LYS A 99 2.37 -0.08 7.59
CA LYS A 99 3.16 -1.27 7.93
C LYS A 99 2.29 -2.24 8.71
N GLY A 100 2.41 -3.50 8.40
CA GLY A 100 1.57 -4.56 8.96
C GLY A 100 0.37 -4.86 8.08
N THR A 101 0.28 -6.10 7.63
CA THR A 101 -0.77 -6.55 6.70
C THR A 101 -1.19 -7.96 7.08
N THR A 102 -2.49 -8.26 6.98
CA THR A 102 -3.01 -9.62 7.04
C THR A 102 -4.10 -9.83 6.00
N ASN A 103 -4.27 -11.07 5.58
CA ASN A 103 -5.31 -11.44 4.62
C ASN A 103 -6.70 -11.25 5.22
N ARG A 104 -7.69 -11.05 4.36
CA ARG A 104 -9.10 -11.09 4.72
C ARG A 104 -9.49 -12.51 5.13
N GLY A 105 -10.38 -12.64 6.10
CA GLY A 105 -11.00 -13.92 6.44
C GLY A 105 -12.06 -14.34 5.42
N LEU A 106 -12.35 -15.64 5.33
CA LEU A 106 -13.35 -16.16 4.38
C LEU A 106 -14.81 -15.92 4.83
N THR A 107 -15.00 -15.64 6.11
CA THR A 107 -16.31 -15.31 6.70
C THR A 107 -16.20 -14.00 7.47
N SER A 108 -17.32 -13.32 7.71
CA SER A 108 -17.35 -12.08 8.49
C SER A 108 -16.71 -12.25 9.88
N GLU A 109 -16.89 -13.39 10.52
CA GLU A 109 -16.31 -13.70 11.83
C GLU A 109 -14.77 -13.85 11.75
N THR A 110 -14.29 -14.69 10.84
CA THR A 110 -12.85 -14.90 10.64
C THR A 110 -12.15 -13.65 10.14
N ASP A 111 -12.84 -12.82 9.36
CA ASP A 111 -12.34 -11.54 8.87
C ASP A 111 -12.11 -10.53 10.00
N LEU A 112 -13.09 -10.38 10.89
CA LEU A 112 -12.95 -9.55 12.09
C LEU A 112 -11.89 -10.11 13.07
N ALA A 113 -11.73 -11.43 13.12
CA ALA A 113 -10.67 -12.05 13.91
C ALA A 113 -9.29 -11.68 13.37
N GLN A 114 -9.10 -11.67 12.04
CA GLN A 114 -7.86 -11.21 11.40
C GLN A 114 -7.55 -9.74 11.70
N ALA A 115 -8.55 -8.87 11.64
CA ALA A 115 -8.39 -7.47 12.00
C ALA A 115 -7.95 -7.28 13.47
N ARG A 116 -8.58 -8.02 14.39
CA ARG A 116 -8.22 -7.98 15.83
C ARG A 116 -6.83 -8.53 16.09
N TRP A 117 -6.49 -9.63 15.41
CA TRP A 117 -5.14 -10.20 15.49
C TRP A 117 -4.09 -9.17 15.05
N LEU A 118 -4.26 -8.55 13.86
CA LEU A 118 -3.32 -7.55 13.35
C LEU A 118 -3.19 -6.37 14.32
N ALA A 119 -4.29 -5.90 14.90
CA ALA A 119 -4.28 -4.80 15.87
C ALA A 119 -3.47 -5.10 17.14
N GLN A 120 -3.32 -6.37 17.49
CA GLN A 120 -2.64 -6.82 18.71
C GLN A 120 -1.25 -7.40 18.43
N ASP A 121 -0.93 -7.73 17.17
CA ASP A 121 0.32 -8.39 16.82
C ASP A 121 1.53 -7.49 17.10
N GLN A 122 2.39 -7.94 18.00
CA GLN A 122 3.49 -7.14 18.53
C GLN A 122 4.54 -6.82 17.46
N LYS A 123 4.80 -7.75 16.54
CA LYS A 123 5.76 -7.56 15.44
C LYS A 123 5.30 -6.45 14.50
N ASN A 124 4.08 -6.56 13.98
CA ASN A 124 3.51 -5.56 13.05
C ASN A 124 3.41 -4.17 13.71
N ARG A 125 3.02 -4.12 14.99
CA ARG A 125 3.00 -2.86 15.75
C ARG A 125 4.37 -2.25 15.91
N SER A 126 5.39 -3.03 16.25
CA SER A 126 6.77 -2.56 16.40
C SER A 126 7.33 -2.03 15.10
N GLU A 127 7.11 -2.71 13.98
CA GLU A 127 7.51 -2.25 12.65
C GLU A 127 6.81 -0.93 12.27
N ASN A 128 5.49 -0.83 12.54
CA ASN A 128 4.74 0.40 12.29
C ASN A 128 5.27 1.56 13.13
N MET A 129 5.48 1.36 14.42
CA MET A 129 6.02 2.37 15.34
C MET A 129 7.41 2.84 14.94
N MET A 130 8.28 1.93 14.48
CA MET A 130 9.62 2.30 13.99
C MET A 130 9.55 3.24 12.78
N ILE A 131 8.64 3.01 11.86
CA ILE A 131 8.44 3.91 10.71
C ILE A 131 7.81 5.23 11.14
N VAL A 132 6.89 5.22 12.10
CA VAL A 132 6.34 6.45 12.69
C VAL A 132 7.47 7.29 13.28
N ASP A 133 8.36 6.72 14.08
CA ASP A 133 9.48 7.44 14.70
C ASP A 133 10.47 7.98 13.66
N LEU A 134 10.74 7.21 12.61
CA LEU A 134 11.58 7.66 11.50
C LEU A 134 10.96 8.90 10.81
N LEU A 135 9.67 8.86 10.49
CA LEU A 135 8.98 9.98 9.85
C LEU A 135 8.85 11.20 10.77
N ARG A 136 8.61 10.96 12.07
CA ARG A 136 8.62 12.04 13.08
C ARG A 136 9.96 12.76 13.10
N ASN A 137 11.06 12.01 13.11
CA ASN A 137 12.40 12.58 13.06
C ASN A 137 12.62 13.41 11.78
N ASP A 138 12.19 12.92 10.63
CA ASP A 138 12.29 13.64 9.36
C ASP A 138 11.44 14.92 9.36
N MET A 139 10.19 14.85 9.82
CA MET A 139 9.26 15.98 9.90
C MET A 139 9.74 17.05 10.87
N ASN A 140 10.30 16.66 12.02
CA ASN A 140 10.77 17.59 13.06
C ASN A 140 11.88 18.54 12.57
N ARG A 141 12.64 18.16 11.55
CA ARG A 141 13.68 18.99 10.94
C ARG A 141 13.15 20.28 10.29
N ILE A 142 11.86 20.29 9.91
CA ILE A 142 11.22 21.39 9.18
C ILE A 142 9.97 21.92 9.89
N SER A 143 9.66 21.43 11.09
CA SER A 143 8.42 21.73 11.81
C SER A 143 8.66 22.64 13.01
N LYS A 144 7.60 23.30 13.46
CA LYS A 144 7.60 24.07 14.72
C LYS A 144 7.76 23.09 15.89
N ILE A 145 8.63 23.42 16.83
CA ILE A 145 8.87 22.60 18.02
C ILE A 145 7.56 22.36 18.78
N GLY A 146 7.28 21.11 19.11
CA GLY A 146 6.08 20.68 19.85
C GLY A 146 4.78 20.72 19.05
N SER A 147 4.84 20.94 17.73
CA SER A 147 3.64 20.91 16.86
C SER A 147 3.29 19.52 16.32
N GLU A 148 4.16 18.55 16.54
CA GLU A 148 3.97 17.18 16.09
C GLU A 148 2.87 16.48 16.88
N ASP A 149 1.97 15.82 16.18
CA ASP A 149 0.87 15.08 16.75
C ASP A 149 0.64 13.76 15.99
N VAL A 150 0.64 12.65 16.68
CA VAL A 150 0.28 11.33 16.15
C VAL A 150 -1.23 11.15 16.27
N LYS A 151 -1.98 11.52 15.23
CA LYS A 151 -3.45 11.49 15.21
C LYS A 151 -4.02 10.09 15.37
N SER A 152 -3.37 9.10 14.77
CA SER A 152 -3.70 7.69 14.95
C SER A 152 -2.42 6.87 14.92
N LEU A 153 -2.35 5.86 15.77
CA LEU A 153 -1.21 4.94 15.88
C LEU A 153 -1.69 3.50 15.74
N CYS A 154 -1.13 2.76 14.77
CA CYS A 154 -1.42 1.34 14.54
C CYS A 154 -2.92 1.06 14.32
N GLN A 155 -3.62 1.93 13.61
CA GLN A 155 -5.02 1.74 13.24
C GLN A 155 -5.14 0.68 12.15
N VAL A 156 -6.03 -0.31 12.35
CA VAL A 156 -6.28 -1.35 11.35
C VAL A 156 -7.45 -0.94 10.46
N GLU A 157 -7.23 -0.95 9.15
CA GLU A 157 -8.18 -0.52 8.14
C GLU A 157 -8.46 -1.63 7.14
N GLN A 158 -9.69 -1.67 6.67
CA GLN A 158 -10.14 -2.62 5.67
C GLN A 158 -9.79 -2.14 4.26
N TYR A 159 -9.12 -3.00 3.49
CA TYR A 159 -8.97 -2.88 2.05
C TYR A 159 -9.67 -4.05 1.36
N SER A 160 -9.88 -3.97 0.07
CA SER A 160 -10.63 -5.01 -0.67
C SER A 160 -10.06 -6.43 -0.47
N THR A 161 -8.74 -6.55 -0.36
CA THR A 161 -8.05 -7.85 -0.31
C THR A 161 -7.30 -8.14 0.99
N VAL A 162 -7.09 -7.14 1.84
CA VAL A 162 -6.28 -7.23 3.05
C VAL A 162 -6.81 -6.33 4.15
N TRP A 163 -6.43 -6.62 5.41
CA TRP A 163 -6.38 -5.66 6.49
C TRP A 163 -5.00 -5.03 6.56
N GLN A 164 -4.95 -3.72 6.72
CA GLN A 164 -3.71 -2.96 6.71
C GLN A 164 -3.61 -2.10 7.96
N MET A 165 -2.43 -2.09 8.60
CA MET A 165 -2.16 -1.21 9.72
C MET A 165 -1.56 0.11 9.24
N THR A 166 -2.13 1.23 9.67
CA THR A 166 -1.74 2.59 9.31
C THR A 166 -1.50 3.44 10.55
N SER A 167 -0.70 4.48 10.40
CA SER A 167 -0.56 5.53 11.41
C SER A 167 -0.62 6.89 10.71
N THR A 168 -1.10 7.93 11.41
CA THR A 168 -1.21 9.28 10.85
C THR A 168 -0.44 10.24 11.74
N ILE A 169 0.48 10.99 11.13
CA ILE A 169 1.30 11.99 11.82
C ILE A 169 1.03 13.34 11.17
N GLU A 170 0.80 14.35 12.00
CA GLU A 170 0.59 15.72 11.57
C GLU A 170 1.56 16.65 12.27
N THR A 171 1.95 17.73 11.59
CA THR A 171 2.78 18.79 12.17
C THR A 171 2.51 20.13 11.50
N GLN A 172 2.94 21.20 12.17
CA GLN A 172 2.97 22.55 11.61
C GLN A 172 4.39 22.88 11.14
N LEU A 173 4.53 23.20 9.86
CA LEU A 173 5.81 23.61 9.29
C LEU A 173 6.29 24.94 9.88
N LEU A 174 7.59 25.12 9.92
CA LEU A 174 8.19 26.43 10.14
C LEU A 174 7.73 27.39 9.03
N THR A 175 7.65 28.67 9.37
CA THR A 175 7.26 29.71 8.42
C THR A 175 8.13 29.68 7.16
N ASN A 176 7.53 29.88 5.99
CA ASN A 176 8.18 29.93 4.68
C ASN A 176 8.85 28.62 4.22
N ARG A 177 8.44 27.47 4.74
CA ARG A 177 8.89 26.18 4.21
C ARG A 177 8.22 25.87 2.87
N SER A 178 9.07 25.77 1.86
CA SER A 178 8.65 25.42 0.49
C SER A 178 8.35 23.92 0.36
N LEU A 179 7.78 23.53 -0.77
CA LEU A 179 7.63 22.11 -1.12
C LEU A 179 9.00 21.42 -1.28
N CYS A 180 10.02 22.15 -1.78
CA CYS A 180 11.37 21.61 -1.88
C CYS A 180 11.97 21.28 -0.51
N ASP A 181 11.72 22.10 0.51
CA ASP A 181 12.15 21.80 1.89
C ASP A 181 11.50 20.51 2.41
N VAL A 182 10.21 20.30 2.10
CA VAL A 182 9.50 19.08 2.48
C VAL A 182 10.11 17.86 1.80
N PHE A 183 10.35 17.91 0.50
CA PHE A 183 11.02 16.82 -0.21
C PHE A 183 12.43 16.57 0.33
N GLN A 184 13.21 17.59 0.56
CA GLN A 184 14.59 17.48 1.08
C GLN A 184 14.61 16.83 2.48
N ALA A 185 13.59 17.06 3.30
CA ALA A 185 13.51 16.49 4.63
C ALA A 185 13.01 15.02 4.61
N LEU A 186 11.98 14.73 3.81
CA LEU A 186 11.25 13.46 3.87
C LEU A 186 11.69 12.43 2.81
N PHE A 187 12.16 12.89 1.63
CA PHE A 187 12.47 11.98 0.52
C PHE A 187 13.87 11.35 0.66
N PRO A 188 14.00 10.08 0.29
CA PRO A 188 12.93 9.14 0.00
C PRO A 188 12.14 8.74 1.26
N CYS A 189 10.91 8.26 1.08
CA CYS A 189 10.03 7.89 2.20
C CYS A 189 10.68 6.82 3.09
N GLY A 190 10.55 6.97 4.40
CA GLY A 190 11.10 6.02 5.37
C GLY A 190 10.55 4.60 5.23
N SER A 191 9.26 4.46 4.89
CA SER A 191 8.59 3.16 4.74
C SER A 191 9.17 2.26 3.65
N ILE A 192 9.82 2.89 2.64
CA ILE A 192 10.42 2.19 1.48
C ILE A 192 11.97 2.22 1.49
N THR A 193 12.57 2.67 2.58
CA THR A 193 14.04 2.68 2.78
C THR A 193 14.43 1.83 3.99
N GLY A 194 14.41 2.39 5.17
CA GLY A 194 14.73 1.74 6.43
C GLY A 194 15.37 2.72 7.43
N ALA A 195 15.83 2.19 8.54
CA ALA A 195 16.34 2.98 9.65
C ALA A 195 17.71 2.46 10.16
N PRO A 196 18.74 3.32 10.30
CA PRO A 196 18.83 4.75 9.91
C PRO A 196 18.82 4.96 8.40
N LYS A 197 18.13 5.99 7.90
CA LYS A 197 17.84 6.16 6.47
C LYS A 197 19.07 6.19 5.58
N ILE A 198 20.08 6.99 5.92
CA ILE A 198 21.29 7.19 5.07
C ILE A 198 22.09 5.88 4.97
N ALA A 199 22.41 5.25 6.11
CA ALA A 199 23.14 3.98 6.14
C ALA A 199 22.38 2.88 5.37
N THR A 200 21.05 2.81 5.55
CA THR A 200 20.22 1.86 4.83
C THR A 200 20.21 2.09 3.33
N MET A 201 20.18 3.33 2.86
CA MET A 201 20.24 3.65 1.43
C MET A 201 21.57 3.21 0.79
N GLU A 202 22.69 3.29 1.52
CA GLU A 202 23.99 2.78 1.06
C GLU A 202 23.98 1.25 0.94
N ILE A 203 23.33 0.56 1.86
CA ILE A 203 23.15 -0.90 1.79
C ILE A 203 22.28 -1.26 0.58
N ILE A 204 21.12 -0.60 0.41
CA ILE A 204 20.22 -0.79 -0.74
C ILE A 204 20.98 -0.65 -2.06
N LYS A 205 21.80 0.40 -2.20
CA LYS A 205 22.61 0.63 -3.41
C LYS A 205 23.58 -0.53 -3.71
N LYS A 206 24.03 -1.26 -2.71
CA LYS A 206 24.96 -2.39 -2.88
C LYS A 206 24.23 -3.69 -3.24
N VAL A 207 23.03 -3.90 -2.70
CA VAL A 207 22.29 -5.16 -2.87
C VAL A 207 21.31 -5.14 -4.05
N GLU A 208 20.80 -3.97 -4.44
CA GLU A 208 19.91 -3.85 -5.58
C GLU A 208 20.72 -3.66 -6.88
N LYS A 209 20.46 -4.52 -7.87
CA LYS A 209 21.19 -4.52 -9.14
C LYS A 209 20.71 -3.44 -10.11
N GLN A 210 19.48 -3.01 -9.98
CA GLN A 210 18.83 -2.07 -10.89
C GLN A 210 18.33 -0.82 -10.13
N PRO A 211 18.38 0.36 -10.77
CA PRO A 211 17.74 1.55 -10.24
C PRO A 211 16.23 1.32 -10.08
N ARG A 212 15.64 1.80 -8.99
CA ARG A 212 14.21 1.65 -8.73
C ARG A 212 13.32 2.41 -9.73
N GLY A 213 13.86 3.42 -10.41
CA GLY A 213 13.12 4.27 -11.35
C GLY A 213 12.01 5.04 -10.64
N VAL A 214 10.80 4.99 -11.17
CA VAL A 214 9.62 5.61 -10.56
C VAL A 214 9.17 4.87 -9.29
N TYR A 215 9.39 3.56 -9.24
CA TYR A 215 9.04 2.74 -8.08
C TYR A 215 9.78 3.22 -6.82
N CYS A 216 9.09 3.30 -5.68
CA CYS A 216 9.59 3.90 -4.44
C CYS A 216 9.89 5.41 -4.52
N GLY A 217 9.49 6.08 -5.60
CA GLY A 217 9.51 7.53 -5.70
C GLY A 217 8.26 8.18 -5.09
N ALA A 218 7.89 9.33 -5.59
CA ALA A 218 6.69 10.06 -5.19
C ALA A 218 5.95 10.56 -6.43
N ILE A 219 4.64 10.32 -6.48
CA ILE A 219 3.76 10.84 -7.54
C ILE A 219 2.68 11.67 -6.86
N GLY A 220 2.40 12.86 -7.42
CA GLY A 220 1.42 13.71 -6.78
C GLY A 220 0.94 14.86 -7.62
N ILE A 221 0.14 15.70 -7.00
CA ILE A 221 -0.47 16.88 -7.59
C ILE A 221 -0.25 18.11 -6.72
N LEU A 222 0.01 19.23 -7.39
CA LEU A 222 0.02 20.55 -6.79
C LEU A 222 -1.25 21.27 -7.23
N VAL A 223 -2.12 21.59 -6.27
CA VAL A 223 -3.33 22.36 -6.56
C VAL A 223 -3.02 23.83 -6.34
N PRO A 224 -3.21 24.72 -7.33
CA PRO A 224 -3.02 26.16 -7.15
C PRO A 224 -3.86 26.67 -5.98
N GLN A 225 -3.22 27.34 -5.01
CA GLN A 225 -3.85 27.83 -3.77
C GLN A 225 -4.53 26.73 -2.91
N GLY A 226 -4.23 25.47 -3.16
CA GLY A 226 -4.76 24.32 -2.46
C GLY A 226 -3.65 23.40 -1.96
N PRO A 227 -4.01 22.20 -1.50
CA PRO A 227 -3.04 21.24 -0.98
C PRO A 227 -2.15 20.65 -2.07
N SER A 228 -0.94 20.30 -1.68
CA SER A 228 -0.06 19.41 -2.44
C SER A 228 -0.15 18.02 -1.84
N ILE A 229 -0.43 17.00 -2.66
CA ILE A 229 -0.64 15.62 -2.21
C ILE A 229 0.28 14.71 -3.02
N PHE A 230 1.08 13.91 -2.32
CA PHE A 230 2.00 12.95 -2.94
C PHE A 230 1.83 11.58 -2.32
N ASN A 231 1.78 10.56 -3.17
CA ASN A 231 1.83 9.16 -2.74
C ASN A 231 3.27 8.65 -2.68
N VAL A 232 3.46 7.53 -2.00
CA VAL A 232 4.65 6.68 -2.21
C VAL A 232 4.38 5.86 -3.47
N ALA A 233 5.24 5.92 -4.48
CA ALA A 233 5.04 5.23 -5.75
C ALA A 233 5.31 3.72 -5.63
N ILE A 234 4.50 3.03 -4.83
CA ILE A 234 4.39 1.57 -4.75
C ILE A 234 3.16 1.09 -5.50
N ARG A 235 3.07 -0.19 -5.83
CA ARG A 235 2.05 -0.72 -6.76
C ARG A 235 1.98 0.10 -8.05
N THR A 236 3.16 0.41 -8.57
CA THR A 236 3.34 1.30 -9.72
C THR A 236 3.99 0.55 -10.86
N LEU A 237 3.31 0.56 -12.01
CA LEU A 237 3.76 0.01 -13.27
C LEU A 237 4.29 1.14 -14.15
N GLN A 238 5.51 1.03 -14.64
CA GLN A 238 6.06 1.88 -15.68
C GLN A 238 6.02 1.12 -17.01
N MET A 239 5.48 1.73 -18.04
CA MET A 239 5.51 1.20 -19.40
C MET A 239 6.26 2.17 -20.30
N GLU A 240 7.16 1.66 -21.11
CA GLU A 240 7.90 2.39 -22.13
C GLU A 240 7.75 1.59 -23.43
N GLU A 241 7.00 2.12 -24.38
CA GLU A 241 6.50 1.38 -25.54
C GLU A 241 5.78 0.07 -25.12
N THR A 242 6.40 -1.09 -25.39
CA THR A 242 5.88 -2.40 -24.97
C THR A 242 6.54 -2.95 -23.73
N LYS A 243 7.60 -2.30 -23.22
CA LYS A 243 8.32 -2.75 -22.04
C LYS A 243 7.62 -2.28 -20.77
N ALA A 244 7.15 -3.22 -19.96
CA ALA A 244 6.52 -2.94 -18.68
C ALA A 244 7.45 -3.38 -17.53
N ILE A 245 7.66 -2.48 -16.57
CA ILE A 245 8.47 -2.69 -15.37
C ILE A 245 7.61 -2.48 -14.15
N TYR A 246 7.63 -3.43 -13.22
CA TYR A 246 6.91 -3.38 -11.97
C TYR A 246 7.84 -3.72 -10.81
N GLY A 247 8.00 -2.78 -9.86
CA GLY A 247 8.79 -2.99 -8.67
C GLY A 247 7.97 -3.65 -7.55
N VAL A 248 8.60 -4.58 -6.84
CA VAL A 248 8.06 -5.22 -5.63
C VAL A 248 9.16 -5.35 -4.58
N GLY A 249 8.78 -5.38 -3.31
CA GLY A 249 9.74 -5.57 -2.24
C GLY A 249 9.10 -5.62 -0.86
N GLY A 250 9.92 -5.79 0.14
CA GLY A 250 9.52 -5.90 1.54
C GLY A 250 10.56 -5.35 2.50
N GLY A 251 10.14 -5.10 3.73
CA GLY A 251 11.02 -4.67 4.81
C GLY A 251 11.70 -5.88 5.46
N ILE A 252 12.99 -6.01 5.24
CA ILE A 252 13.80 -7.08 5.82
C ILE A 252 14.26 -6.65 7.21
N THR A 253 13.90 -7.43 8.21
CA THR A 253 14.28 -7.27 9.61
C THR A 253 15.12 -8.46 10.08
N TRP A 254 15.55 -8.46 11.33
CA TRP A 254 16.29 -9.58 11.92
C TRP A 254 15.57 -10.94 11.81
N ASP A 255 14.23 -10.92 12.00
CA ASP A 255 13.41 -12.12 12.00
C ASP A 255 12.91 -12.53 10.61
N SER A 256 13.29 -11.81 9.56
CA SER A 256 12.87 -12.13 8.20
C SER A 256 13.52 -13.41 7.70
N ASN A 257 12.71 -14.26 7.06
CA ASN A 257 13.15 -15.48 6.39
C ASN A 257 13.10 -15.26 4.87
N TRP A 258 14.17 -15.57 4.15
CA TRP A 258 14.28 -15.25 2.72
C TRP A 258 13.22 -15.95 1.86
N GLU A 259 12.82 -17.19 2.19
CA GLU A 259 11.79 -17.93 1.46
C GLU A 259 10.43 -17.22 1.58
N SER A 260 10.07 -16.82 2.80
CA SER A 260 8.81 -16.12 3.08
C SER A 260 8.77 -14.75 2.40
N GLU A 261 9.87 -14.00 2.47
CA GLU A 261 9.99 -12.67 1.86
C GLU A 261 9.95 -12.76 0.32
N TYR A 262 10.60 -13.78 -0.25
CA TYR A 262 10.57 -14.01 -1.70
C TYR A 262 9.16 -14.40 -2.18
N GLU A 263 8.45 -15.24 -1.43
CA GLU A 263 7.05 -15.57 -1.76
C GLU A 263 6.13 -14.36 -1.59
N GLU A 264 6.37 -13.50 -0.61
CA GLU A 264 5.62 -12.24 -0.42
C GLU A 264 5.79 -11.30 -1.63
N THR A 265 6.98 -11.23 -2.25
CA THR A 265 7.18 -10.44 -3.47
C THR A 265 6.31 -10.94 -4.62
N LYS A 266 6.15 -12.26 -4.78
CA LYS A 266 5.27 -12.87 -5.79
C LYS A 266 3.79 -12.56 -5.51
N GLN A 267 3.38 -12.63 -4.25
CA GLN A 267 2.01 -12.29 -3.84
C GLN A 267 1.70 -10.81 -4.13
N LYS A 268 2.65 -9.91 -3.87
CA LYS A 268 2.52 -8.48 -4.19
C LYS A 268 2.44 -8.23 -5.70
N ALA A 269 3.11 -9.03 -6.51
CA ALA A 269 3.03 -8.98 -7.96
C ALA A 269 1.68 -9.52 -8.50
N ALA A 270 1.05 -10.45 -7.80
CA ALA A 270 -0.23 -11.05 -8.20
C ALA A 270 -1.38 -10.02 -8.34
N VAL A 271 -1.24 -8.85 -7.74
CA VAL A 271 -2.12 -7.69 -7.92
C VAL A 271 -2.35 -7.33 -9.41
N LEU A 272 -1.34 -7.53 -10.25
CA LEU A 272 -1.40 -7.19 -11.66
C LEU A 272 -2.31 -8.11 -12.50
N TYR A 273 -2.55 -9.34 -12.02
CA TYR A 273 -3.36 -10.34 -12.75
C TYR A 273 -4.62 -10.77 -12.03
N ARG A 274 -4.78 -10.41 -10.77
CA ARG A 274 -5.97 -10.74 -10.01
C ARG A 274 -7.18 -10.06 -10.63
N GLN A 275 -8.26 -10.81 -10.81
CA GLN A 275 -9.55 -10.30 -11.20
C GLN A 275 -10.54 -10.63 -10.10
N ASN A 276 -11.19 -9.61 -9.58
CA ASN A 276 -12.30 -9.83 -8.66
C ASN A 276 -13.58 -10.03 -9.49
N PRO A 277 -14.29 -11.15 -9.35
CA PRO A 277 -15.54 -11.34 -10.06
C PRO A 277 -16.54 -10.27 -9.63
N LYS A 278 -17.22 -9.65 -10.59
CA LYS A 278 -18.37 -8.78 -10.31
C LYS A 278 -19.56 -9.65 -9.96
N PHE A 279 -20.21 -9.38 -8.85
CA PHE A 279 -21.41 -10.08 -8.41
C PHE A 279 -22.29 -9.16 -7.58
N ASP A 280 -23.58 -9.51 -7.51
CA ASP A 280 -24.54 -8.84 -6.66
C ASP A 280 -24.83 -9.67 -5.40
N LEU A 281 -25.20 -8.99 -4.32
CA LEU A 281 -25.63 -9.66 -3.10
C LEU A 281 -27.13 -9.97 -3.19
N ILE A 282 -27.48 -11.24 -3.07
CA ILE A 282 -28.86 -11.72 -3.17
C ILE A 282 -29.26 -12.37 -1.86
N SER A 283 -30.50 -12.11 -1.43
CA SER A 283 -31.14 -12.81 -0.34
C SER A 283 -32.49 -13.36 -0.81
N THR A 284 -32.71 -14.64 -0.60
CA THR A 284 -33.97 -15.32 -0.96
C THR A 284 -34.73 -15.67 0.30
N GLY A 285 -36.01 -15.29 0.36
CA GLY A 285 -36.87 -15.56 1.49
C GLY A 285 -38.25 -16.08 1.06
N ARG A 286 -38.97 -16.67 2.01
CA ARG A 286 -40.34 -17.18 1.81
C ARG A 286 -41.35 -16.13 2.24
N ILE A 287 -42.35 -15.85 1.38
CA ILE A 287 -43.50 -15.06 1.73
C ILE A 287 -44.59 -15.98 2.25
N HIS A 288 -45.16 -15.65 3.41
CA HIS A 288 -46.30 -16.34 4.01
C HIS A 288 -47.33 -15.29 4.47
N GLN A 289 -48.54 -15.42 4.02
CA GLN A 289 -49.64 -14.48 4.32
C GLN A 289 -49.27 -13.01 4.06
N GLY A 290 -48.57 -12.74 2.95
CA GLY A 290 -48.16 -11.38 2.54
C GLY A 290 -46.97 -10.79 3.31
N LYS A 291 -46.29 -11.59 4.15
CA LYS A 291 -45.13 -11.13 4.91
C LYS A 291 -43.92 -12.00 4.58
N LEU A 292 -42.77 -11.35 4.36
CA LEU A 292 -41.48 -12.07 4.22
C LEU A 292 -41.07 -12.61 5.59
N LEU A 293 -40.85 -13.93 5.65
CA LEU A 293 -40.40 -14.58 6.88
C LEU A 293 -38.91 -14.24 7.09
N PHE A 294 -38.52 -13.99 8.35
CA PHE A 294 -37.15 -13.68 8.77
C PHE A 294 -36.59 -12.44 8.09
N LEU A 295 -37.40 -11.40 7.86
CA LEU A 295 -36.96 -10.16 7.19
C LEU A 295 -35.74 -9.55 7.85
N GLU A 296 -35.73 -9.43 9.18
CA GLU A 296 -34.61 -8.84 9.93
C GLU A 296 -33.29 -9.61 9.74
N GLU A 297 -33.38 -10.94 9.75
CA GLU A 297 -32.22 -11.81 9.52
C GLU A 297 -31.69 -11.69 8.08
N HIS A 298 -32.58 -11.54 7.10
CA HIS A 298 -32.20 -11.29 5.72
C HIS A 298 -31.49 -9.94 5.57
N ILE A 299 -32.03 -8.88 6.16
CA ILE A 299 -31.44 -7.53 6.16
C ILE A 299 -30.08 -7.54 6.85
N LYS A 300 -30.00 -8.15 8.05
CA LYS A 300 -28.73 -8.28 8.79
C LYS A 300 -27.67 -9.00 7.98
N ARG A 301 -28.00 -10.13 7.35
CA ARG A 301 -27.08 -10.89 6.50
C ARG A 301 -26.59 -10.08 5.30
N LEU A 302 -27.48 -9.35 4.62
CA LEU A 302 -27.09 -8.46 3.51
C LEU A 302 -26.19 -7.33 3.98
N GLN A 303 -26.48 -6.73 5.15
CA GLN A 303 -25.65 -5.69 5.73
C GLN A 303 -24.24 -6.19 6.10
N GLU A 304 -24.14 -7.36 6.70
CA GLU A 304 -22.84 -7.98 7.03
C GLU A 304 -22.04 -8.31 5.76
N SER A 305 -22.69 -8.88 4.75
CA SER A 305 -22.07 -9.16 3.46
C SER A 305 -21.63 -7.88 2.74
N SER A 306 -22.49 -6.85 2.73
CA SER A 306 -22.15 -5.55 2.12
C SER A 306 -20.94 -4.91 2.79
N ARG A 307 -20.86 -4.97 4.12
CA ARG A 307 -19.68 -4.49 4.87
C ARG A 307 -18.42 -5.29 4.51
N TYR A 308 -18.54 -6.62 4.39
CA TYR A 308 -17.41 -7.47 4.04
C TYR A 308 -16.85 -7.16 2.64
N PHE A 309 -17.73 -6.93 1.65
CA PHE A 309 -17.35 -6.63 0.25
C PHE A 309 -17.19 -5.15 -0.05
N ASP A 310 -17.36 -4.27 0.95
CA ASP A 310 -17.33 -2.82 0.79
C ASP A 310 -18.38 -2.32 -0.22
N TYR A 311 -19.58 -2.90 -0.19
CA TYR A 311 -20.71 -2.50 -1.02
C TYR A 311 -21.58 -1.48 -0.29
N PRO A 312 -22.10 -0.45 -0.98
CA PRO A 312 -23.04 0.48 -0.38
C PRO A 312 -24.34 -0.25 -0.03
N PHE A 313 -24.79 -0.13 1.22
CA PHE A 313 -26.02 -0.74 1.70
C PHE A 313 -26.79 0.23 2.60
N ASN A 314 -28.08 0.37 2.31
CA ASN A 314 -29.01 1.13 3.13
C ASN A 314 -30.12 0.20 3.64
N ALA A 315 -30.09 -0.12 4.94
CA ALA A 315 -31.02 -1.05 5.58
C ALA A 315 -32.47 -0.53 5.54
N GLU A 316 -32.69 0.77 5.76
CA GLU A 316 -34.05 1.37 5.72
C GLU A 316 -34.65 1.22 4.31
N LYS A 317 -33.87 1.56 3.27
CA LYS A 317 -34.34 1.40 1.89
C LYS A 317 -34.61 -0.07 1.55
N ALA A 318 -33.83 -1.00 2.05
CA ALA A 318 -34.02 -2.43 1.85
C ALA A 318 -35.31 -2.92 2.52
N HIS A 319 -35.65 -2.43 3.71
CA HIS A 319 -36.94 -2.70 4.37
C HIS A 319 -38.16 -2.22 3.57
N TYR A 320 -38.06 -1.04 2.92
CA TYR A 320 -39.16 -0.50 2.11
C TYR A 320 -39.34 -1.19 0.75
N GLN A 321 -38.39 -1.98 0.29
CA GLN A 321 -38.47 -2.67 -1.02
C GLN A 321 -39.01 -4.11 -0.91
N VAL A 322 -39.29 -4.59 0.29
CA VAL A 322 -39.85 -5.90 0.60
C VAL A 322 -41.31 -5.77 1.05
#